data_9db5c220f0c03b40b24cab05f5807256
#
_entry.id   9db5c220f0c03b40b24cab05f5807256
#
_cell.length_a   1.000
_cell.length_b   1.000
_cell.length_c   1.000
_cell.angle_alpha   90.00
_cell.angle_beta   90.00
_cell.angle_gamma   90.00
#
_symmetry.space_group_name_H-M   'P 1'
#
loop_
_entity.id
_entity.type
_entity.pdbx_description
1 polymer ?
#
loop_
_entity_poly.entity_id
_entity_poly.type
_entity_poly.pdbx_seq_one_letter_code
_entity_poly.pdbx_strand_id
1 'polypeptide(L)'
;MNLGYACINMNLRKDGITTNRGMIKRTFKSKGIRYASELGLQNVRDLIEIIKWNYKNNIHFFRMSSNLFPWSSEYNLSELPDYSKINNLLNGVGLLSKKYNQRITSHPGPFNVLVSPKDNVVTNTIADLSVHGEVFDMMGLSRTPYNKINIHCNGVYGDKITAMDRFCKNFERLPDSVKTRLTVENDDKASMYS
;
A
#
# COMPACT_ATOMS: atom_id res chain seq x y z
N MET A 1 19.70 14.62 8.20
CA MET A 1 18.75 14.35 7.07
C MET A 1 18.49 12.85 7.06
N ASN A 2 17.21 12.40 6.95
CA ASN A 2 16.90 10.98 6.82
C ASN A 2 16.82 10.61 5.35
N LEU A 3 17.71 9.72 4.90
CA LEU A 3 17.70 9.19 3.54
C LEU A 3 16.64 8.08 3.40
N GLY A 4 15.99 8.03 2.25
CA GLY A 4 15.00 7.01 1.93
C GLY A 4 14.79 6.80 0.44
N TYR A 5 14.05 5.75 0.09
CA TYR A 5 13.71 5.42 -1.30
C TYR A 5 12.35 4.72 -1.38
N ALA A 6 11.89 4.51 -2.61
CA ALA A 6 10.58 3.92 -2.89
C ALA A 6 10.69 2.54 -3.55
N CYS A 7 9.85 1.63 -3.11
CA CYS A 7 9.43 0.38 -3.72
C CYS A 7 10.53 -0.66 -3.95
N ILE A 8 11.61 -0.33 -4.65
CA ILE A 8 12.59 -1.31 -5.14
C ILE A 8 13.98 -0.98 -4.61
N ASN A 9 14.56 -1.92 -3.88
CA ASN A 9 15.99 -1.90 -3.56
C ASN A 9 16.77 -2.51 -4.73
N MET A 10 17.45 -1.67 -5.51
CA MET A 10 18.15 -2.10 -6.71
C MET A 10 19.35 -3.01 -6.44
N ASN A 11 19.95 -2.92 -5.24
CA ASN A 11 21.04 -3.82 -4.84
C ASN A 11 20.51 -5.21 -4.52
N LEU A 12 19.49 -5.31 -3.69
CA LEU A 12 18.88 -6.58 -3.29
C LEU A 12 18.10 -7.26 -4.43
N ARG A 13 17.57 -6.47 -5.37
CA ARG A 13 16.87 -7.02 -6.54
C ARG A 13 17.77 -7.91 -7.40
N LYS A 14 19.07 -7.67 -7.46
CA LYS A 14 20.04 -8.51 -8.18
C LYS A 14 20.06 -9.93 -7.62
N ASP A 15 19.79 -10.06 -6.32
CA ASP A 15 19.73 -11.32 -5.59
C ASP A 15 18.31 -11.90 -5.52
N GLY A 16 17.38 -11.33 -6.32
CA GLY A 16 15.99 -11.78 -6.38
C GLY A 16 15.10 -11.29 -5.23
N ILE A 17 15.60 -10.44 -4.33
CA ILE A 17 14.85 -9.90 -3.19
C ILE A 17 14.04 -8.68 -3.65
N THR A 18 12.69 -8.78 -3.59
CA THR A 18 11.77 -7.71 -4.00
C THR A 18 10.40 -7.86 -3.33
N THR A 19 9.70 -6.74 -3.14
CA THR A 19 8.35 -6.71 -2.53
C THR A 19 7.24 -6.46 -3.54
N ASN A 20 7.52 -6.55 -4.83
CA ASN A 20 6.56 -6.25 -5.89
C ASN A 20 6.34 -7.43 -6.85
N ARG A 21 6.53 -8.67 -6.37
CA ARG A 21 6.09 -9.84 -7.17
C ARG A 21 4.60 -9.76 -7.36
N GLY A 22 4.19 -9.95 -8.58
CA GLY A 22 2.79 -9.89 -8.96
C GLY A 22 2.43 -10.92 -10.00
N MET A 23 1.20 -10.85 -10.49
CA MET A 23 0.70 -11.69 -11.57
C MET A 23 -0.31 -10.92 -12.41
N ILE A 24 -0.49 -11.33 -13.66
CA ILE A 24 -1.53 -10.80 -14.52
C ILE A 24 -2.90 -11.43 -14.19
N LYS A 25 -3.99 -10.76 -14.58
CA LYS A 25 -5.36 -11.21 -14.31
C LYS A 25 -5.63 -12.65 -14.76
N ARG A 26 -5.13 -13.05 -15.92
CA ARG A 26 -5.27 -14.43 -16.43
C ARG A 26 -4.65 -15.46 -15.46
N THR A 27 -3.48 -15.15 -14.91
CA THR A 27 -2.81 -16.01 -13.93
C THR A 27 -3.58 -16.08 -12.62
N PHE A 28 -4.11 -14.95 -12.13
CA PHE A 28 -4.95 -14.93 -10.94
C PHE A 28 -6.21 -15.78 -11.13
N LYS A 29 -6.90 -15.64 -12.29
CA LYS A 29 -8.07 -16.47 -12.61
C LYS A 29 -7.77 -17.97 -12.66
N SER A 30 -6.57 -18.37 -13.11
CA SER A 30 -6.20 -19.78 -13.25
C SER A 30 -5.63 -20.40 -11.99
N LYS A 31 -4.85 -19.64 -11.19
CA LYS A 31 -4.15 -20.14 -9.99
C LYS A 31 -4.83 -19.73 -8.68
N GLY A 32 -5.73 -18.74 -8.72
CA GLY A 32 -6.54 -18.30 -7.60
C GLY A 32 -5.75 -17.68 -6.44
N ILE A 33 -6.45 -17.61 -5.31
CA ILE A 33 -5.98 -17.01 -4.06
C ILE A 33 -4.74 -17.73 -3.47
N ARG A 34 -4.60 -19.03 -3.72
CA ARG A 34 -3.43 -19.78 -3.26
C ARG A 34 -2.12 -19.19 -3.79
N TYR A 35 -2.08 -18.90 -5.09
CA TYR A 35 -0.89 -18.31 -5.69
C TYR A 35 -0.68 -16.84 -5.27
N ALA A 36 -1.78 -16.10 -5.03
CA ALA A 36 -1.69 -14.77 -4.44
C ALA A 36 -1.07 -14.82 -3.04
N SER A 37 -1.44 -15.82 -2.22
CA SER A 37 -0.88 -16.07 -0.89
C SER A 37 0.62 -16.37 -0.95
N GLU A 38 1.05 -17.24 -1.85
CA GLU A 38 2.46 -17.61 -2.04
C GLU A 38 3.30 -16.37 -2.41
N LEU A 39 2.82 -15.54 -3.34
CA LEU A 39 3.50 -14.30 -3.74
C LEU A 39 3.53 -13.28 -2.61
N GLY A 40 2.40 -13.05 -1.93
CA GLY A 40 2.30 -12.13 -0.79
C GLY A 40 3.23 -12.55 0.35
N LEU A 41 3.24 -13.84 0.70
CA LEU A 41 4.15 -14.37 1.72
C LEU A 41 5.61 -14.14 1.37
N GLN A 42 6.00 -14.36 0.11
CA GLN A 42 7.38 -14.12 -0.32
C GLN A 42 7.71 -12.62 -0.32
N ASN A 43 6.79 -11.76 -0.77
CA ASN A 43 6.99 -10.31 -0.71
C ASN A 43 7.21 -9.81 0.73
N VAL A 44 6.47 -10.37 1.70
CA VAL A 44 6.63 -9.99 3.12
C VAL A 44 7.95 -10.52 3.71
N ARG A 45 8.39 -11.72 3.33
CA ARG A 45 9.74 -12.22 3.69
C ARG A 45 10.84 -11.29 3.19
N ASP A 46 10.74 -10.88 1.96
CA ASP A 46 11.71 -9.99 1.34
C ASP A 46 11.67 -8.58 1.92
N LEU A 47 10.50 -8.13 2.39
CA LEU A 47 10.40 -6.86 3.11
C LEU A 47 11.25 -6.85 4.39
N ILE A 48 11.33 -7.96 5.11
CA ILE A 48 12.20 -8.10 6.28
C ILE A 48 13.67 -7.91 5.88
N GLU A 49 14.10 -8.52 4.79
CA GLU A 49 15.48 -8.39 4.31
C GLU A 49 15.79 -6.95 3.84
N ILE A 50 14.83 -6.28 3.21
CA ILE A 50 14.95 -4.86 2.85
C ILE A 50 15.11 -3.98 4.11
N ILE A 51 14.30 -4.19 5.15
CA ILE A 51 14.39 -3.42 6.40
C ILE A 51 15.76 -3.62 7.07
N LYS A 52 16.26 -4.86 7.11
CA LYS A 52 17.60 -5.16 7.64
C LYS A 52 18.72 -4.49 6.83
N TRP A 53 18.62 -4.55 5.51
CA TRP A 53 19.59 -3.93 4.60
C TRP A 53 19.59 -2.40 4.75
N ASN A 54 18.42 -1.80 4.83
CA ASN A 54 18.27 -0.36 5.07
C ASN A 54 18.98 0.09 6.34
N TYR A 55 18.79 -0.65 7.43
CA TYR A 55 19.48 -0.35 8.71
C TYR A 55 21.00 -0.38 8.56
N LYS A 56 21.55 -1.43 7.91
CA LYS A 56 22.99 -1.57 7.65
C LYS A 56 23.58 -0.44 6.80
N ASN A 57 22.74 0.20 5.96
CA ASN A 57 23.15 1.25 5.03
C ASN A 57 22.67 2.65 5.45
N ASN A 58 22.28 2.85 6.72
CA ASN A 58 21.83 4.14 7.27
C ASN A 58 20.66 4.76 6.51
N ILE A 59 19.73 3.93 6.02
CA ILE A 59 18.51 4.36 5.37
C ILE A 59 17.35 4.25 6.36
N HIS A 60 16.69 5.38 6.62
CA HIS A 60 15.69 5.50 7.69
C HIS A 60 14.26 5.69 7.17
N PHE A 61 14.07 5.73 5.85
CA PHE A 61 12.76 5.88 5.24
C PHE A 61 12.59 4.91 4.07
N PHE A 62 11.47 4.18 4.09
CA PHE A 62 11.11 3.27 2.98
C PHE A 62 9.64 3.41 2.63
N ARG A 63 9.35 3.67 1.35
CA ARG A 63 8.00 3.61 0.79
C ARG A 63 7.78 2.21 0.22
N MET A 64 6.92 1.42 0.87
CA MET A 64 6.59 0.07 0.40
C MET A 64 5.94 0.08 -0.99
N SER A 65 6.12 -1.01 -1.72
CA SER A 65 5.39 -1.26 -2.96
C SER A 65 3.89 -1.33 -2.70
N SER A 66 3.11 -0.72 -3.59
CA SER A 66 1.65 -0.85 -3.60
C SER A 66 1.19 -2.28 -3.94
N ASN A 67 2.06 -3.09 -4.50
CA ASN A 67 1.75 -4.46 -4.95
C ASN A 67 2.30 -5.53 -3.99
N LEU A 68 2.30 -5.25 -2.67
CA LEU A 68 2.73 -6.22 -1.67
C LEU A 68 1.87 -7.50 -1.71
N PHE A 69 0.56 -7.32 -1.92
CA PHE A 69 -0.42 -8.39 -2.12
C PHE A 69 -1.08 -8.25 -3.49
N PRO A 70 -0.69 -9.08 -4.48
CA PRO A 70 -1.26 -8.99 -5.83
C PRO A 70 -2.76 -9.25 -5.83
N TRP A 71 -3.53 -8.40 -6.53
CA TRP A 71 -4.99 -8.50 -6.64
C TRP A 71 -5.72 -8.42 -5.29
N SER A 72 -5.19 -7.70 -4.34
CA SER A 72 -5.75 -7.58 -2.99
C SER A 72 -7.16 -6.97 -2.93
N SER A 73 -7.63 -6.30 -3.97
CA SER A 73 -9.02 -5.85 -4.08
C SER A 73 -10.04 -6.98 -4.38
N GLU A 74 -9.57 -8.19 -4.71
CA GLU A 74 -10.40 -9.33 -5.10
C GLU A 74 -10.61 -10.35 -3.96
N TYR A 75 -9.99 -10.13 -2.78
CA TYR A 75 -10.07 -11.03 -1.63
C TYR A 75 -9.75 -10.30 -0.31
N ASN A 76 -10.18 -10.84 0.81
CA ASN A 76 -9.73 -10.37 2.12
C ASN A 76 -8.40 -11.05 2.50
N LEU A 77 -7.49 -10.33 3.17
CA LEU A 77 -6.20 -10.93 3.58
C LEU A 77 -6.39 -12.18 4.46
N SER A 78 -7.44 -12.20 5.29
CA SER A 78 -7.77 -13.34 6.16
C SER A 78 -8.14 -14.63 5.41
N GLU A 79 -8.48 -14.53 4.11
CA GLU A 79 -8.80 -15.69 3.27
C GLU A 79 -7.54 -16.35 2.67
N LEU A 80 -6.37 -15.69 2.79
CA LEU A 80 -5.11 -16.22 2.28
C LEU A 80 -4.72 -17.50 3.05
N PRO A 81 -4.39 -18.62 2.37
CA PRO A 81 -3.94 -19.85 3.03
C PRO A 81 -2.75 -19.67 3.98
N ASP A 82 -1.87 -18.72 3.72
CA ASP A 82 -0.72 -18.41 4.57
C ASP A 82 -0.96 -17.23 5.52
N TYR A 83 -2.21 -16.80 5.75
CA TYR A 83 -2.53 -15.61 6.54
C TYR A 83 -1.80 -15.54 7.89
N SER A 84 -1.82 -16.63 8.68
CA SER A 84 -1.15 -16.67 9.99
C SER A 84 0.35 -16.42 9.90
N LYS A 85 1.03 -16.97 8.87
CA LYS A 85 2.46 -16.74 8.63
C LYS A 85 2.71 -15.30 8.19
N ILE A 86 1.88 -14.79 7.28
CA ILE A 86 1.94 -13.41 6.79
C ILE A 86 1.78 -12.43 7.95
N ASN A 87 0.77 -12.63 8.81
CA ASN A 87 0.53 -11.78 9.97
C ASN A 87 1.73 -11.75 10.94
N ASN A 88 2.28 -12.91 11.26
CA ASN A 88 3.47 -13.01 12.12
C ASN A 88 4.68 -12.29 11.52
N LEU A 89 4.91 -12.42 10.23
CA LEU A 89 6.01 -11.74 9.53
C LEU A 89 5.80 -10.22 9.46
N LEU A 90 4.57 -9.76 9.18
CA LEU A 90 4.25 -8.33 9.17
C LEU A 90 4.44 -7.70 10.56
N ASN A 91 4.01 -8.40 11.62
CA ASN A 91 4.32 -7.96 12.98
C ASN A 91 5.84 -7.85 13.21
N GLY A 92 6.60 -8.84 12.75
CA GLY A 92 8.07 -8.81 12.76
C GLY A 92 8.66 -7.61 12.00
N VAL A 93 8.11 -7.26 10.83
CA VAL A 93 8.50 -6.04 10.08
C VAL A 93 8.28 -4.80 10.93
N GLY A 94 7.12 -4.66 11.58
CA GLY A 94 6.80 -3.53 12.43
C GLY A 94 7.74 -3.39 13.64
N LEU A 95 8.07 -4.52 14.31
CA LEU A 95 9.04 -4.54 15.41
C LEU A 95 10.44 -4.12 14.95
N LEU A 96 10.89 -4.64 13.79
CA LEU A 96 12.19 -4.28 13.23
C LEU A 96 12.24 -2.80 12.81
N SER A 97 11.17 -2.28 12.18
CA SER A 97 11.12 -0.88 11.77
C SER A 97 11.23 0.07 12.96
N LYS A 98 10.54 -0.25 14.06
CA LYS A 98 10.66 0.51 15.32
C LYS A 98 12.06 0.41 15.91
N LYS A 99 12.60 -0.81 16.00
CA LYS A 99 13.97 -1.06 16.52
C LYS A 99 15.05 -0.30 15.75
N TYR A 100 14.89 -0.21 14.43
CA TYR A 100 15.87 0.42 13.54
C TYR A 100 15.55 1.89 13.22
N ASN A 101 14.53 2.45 13.87
CA ASN A 101 14.06 3.82 13.63
C ASN A 101 13.78 4.08 12.12
N GLN A 102 13.12 3.12 11.46
CA GLN A 102 12.75 3.25 10.06
C GLN A 102 11.30 3.66 9.91
N ARG A 103 11.06 4.73 9.20
CA ARG A 103 9.73 5.17 8.79
C ARG A 103 9.28 4.39 7.58
N ILE A 104 8.11 3.75 7.68
CA ILE A 104 7.47 3.03 6.57
C ILE A 104 6.22 3.79 6.13
N THR A 105 6.05 3.95 4.82
CA THR A 105 4.88 4.55 4.19
C THR A 105 4.41 3.70 3.00
N SER A 106 3.23 3.99 2.46
CA SER A 106 2.77 3.43 1.20
C SER A 106 2.26 4.51 0.25
N HIS A 107 2.24 4.19 -1.03
CA HIS A 107 1.64 5.00 -2.08
C HIS A 107 0.86 4.06 -3.01
N PRO A 108 -0.43 3.86 -2.74
CA PRO A 108 -1.31 3.07 -3.59
C PRO A 108 -1.25 3.51 -5.04
N GLY A 109 -1.55 2.58 -5.96
CA GLY A 109 -1.47 2.85 -7.39
C GLY A 109 -2.42 3.96 -7.85
N PRO A 110 -2.22 4.52 -9.05
CA PRO A 110 -2.98 5.67 -9.57
C PRO A 110 -4.44 5.35 -9.87
N PHE A 111 -4.85 4.10 -9.73
CA PHE A 111 -6.24 3.67 -9.90
C PHE A 111 -7.12 3.92 -8.67
N ASN A 112 -6.52 4.39 -7.57
CA ASN A 112 -7.24 4.76 -6.35
C ASN A 112 -7.82 6.16 -6.50
N VAL A 113 -9.10 6.24 -6.87
CA VAL A 113 -9.78 7.47 -7.30
C VAL A 113 -11.04 7.72 -6.47
N LEU A 114 -10.89 8.41 -5.32
CA LEU A 114 -12.02 8.77 -4.45
C LEU A 114 -12.96 9.80 -5.08
N VAL A 115 -12.49 10.62 -6.00
CA VAL A 115 -13.30 11.63 -6.72
C VAL A 115 -14.16 11.06 -7.84
N SER A 116 -14.04 9.77 -8.14
CA SER A 116 -14.74 9.16 -9.28
C SER A 116 -16.28 9.31 -9.18
N PRO A 117 -16.97 9.68 -10.27
CA PRO A 117 -18.42 9.65 -10.33
C PRO A 117 -18.98 8.22 -10.45
N LYS A 118 -18.13 7.20 -10.67
CA LYS A 118 -18.51 5.80 -10.82
C LYS A 118 -18.34 5.05 -9.50
N ASP A 119 -19.46 4.59 -8.91
CA ASP A 119 -19.44 3.92 -7.60
C ASP A 119 -18.59 2.64 -7.57
N ASN A 120 -18.57 1.87 -8.66
CA ASN A 120 -17.71 0.68 -8.75
C ASN A 120 -16.21 1.01 -8.66
N VAL A 121 -15.77 2.16 -9.19
CA VAL A 121 -14.38 2.64 -9.06
C VAL A 121 -14.10 3.02 -7.63
N VAL A 122 -15.02 3.72 -6.98
CA VAL A 122 -14.89 4.11 -5.56
C VAL A 122 -14.86 2.88 -4.65
N THR A 123 -15.73 1.91 -4.88
CA THR A 123 -15.78 0.66 -4.11
C THR A 123 -14.45 -0.11 -4.21
N ASN A 124 -13.89 -0.25 -5.41
CA ASN A 124 -12.58 -0.89 -5.61
C ASN A 124 -11.46 -0.08 -4.94
N THR A 125 -11.53 1.26 -5.00
CA THR A 125 -10.57 2.14 -4.31
C THR A 125 -10.62 1.93 -2.80
N ILE A 126 -11.81 1.88 -2.20
CA ILE A 126 -11.97 1.65 -0.76
C ILE A 126 -11.41 0.27 -0.39
N ALA A 127 -11.68 -0.76 -1.18
CA ALA A 127 -11.15 -2.11 -0.94
C ALA A 127 -9.62 -2.12 -0.97
N ASP A 128 -8.99 -1.55 -1.99
CA ASP A 128 -7.52 -1.49 -2.11
C ASP A 128 -6.88 -0.69 -0.96
N LEU A 129 -7.43 0.50 -0.65
CA LEU A 129 -6.94 1.32 0.46
C LEU A 129 -7.09 0.62 1.81
N SER A 130 -8.19 -0.14 2.01
CA SER A 130 -8.43 -0.90 3.24
C SER A 130 -7.34 -1.94 3.48
N VAL A 131 -6.88 -2.62 2.44
CA VAL A 131 -5.75 -3.57 2.54
C VAL A 131 -4.46 -2.86 2.99
N HIS A 132 -4.17 -1.66 2.48
CA HIS A 132 -3.01 -0.89 2.95
C HIS A 132 -3.12 -0.52 4.43
N GLY A 133 -4.32 -0.13 4.89
CA GLY A 133 -4.60 0.15 6.29
C GLY A 133 -4.43 -1.08 7.19
N GLU A 134 -4.97 -2.23 6.76
CA GLU A 134 -4.87 -3.51 7.45
C GLU A 134 -3.41 -3.97 7.58
N VAL A 135 -2.63 -3.90 6.49
CA VAL A 135 -1.20 -4.25 6.51
C VAL A 135 -0.43 -3.41 7.53
N PHE A 136 -0.70 -2.12 7.63
CA PHE A 136 -0.05 -1.25 8.62
C PHE A 136 -0.50 -1.58 10.05
N ASP A 137 -1.75 -1.96 10.26
CA ASP A 137 -2.24 -2.43 11.55
C ASP A 137 -1.60 -3.77 11.96
N MET A 138 -1.46 -4.73 11.03
CA MET A 138 -0.75 -5.99 11.25
C MET A 138 0.73 -5.76 11.61
N MET A 139 1.36 -4.71 11.08
CA MET A 139 2.70 -4.28 11.49
C MET A 139 2.71 -3.56 12.85
N GLY A 140 1.57 -3.24 13.44
CA GLY A 140 1.48 -2.43 14.66
C GLY A 140 2.05 -1.03 14.52
N LEU A 141 1.98 -0.44 13.31
CA LEU A 141 2.41 0.93 13.04
C LEU A 141 1.34 1.94 13.47
N SER A 142 1.76 3.16 13.82
CA SER A 142 0.85 4.19 14.31
C SER A 142 -0.22 4.56 13.26
N ARG A 143 -1.44 4.81 13.73
CA ARG A 143 -2.54 5.34 12.91
C ARG A 143 -2.45 6.87 12.80
N THR A 144 -1.34 7.36 12.24
CA THR A 144 -1.05 8.78 12.05
C THR A 144 -0.40 9.01 10.68
N PRO A 145 -0.36 10.25 10.16
CA PRO A 145 0.33 10.58 8.91
C PRO A 145 1.85 10.32 8.93
N TYR A 146 2.43 9.95 10.06
CA TYR A 146 3.81 9.48 10.10
C TYR A 146 3.99 8.19 9.29
N ASN A 147 3.06 7.24 9.42
CA ASN A 147 2.99 6.04 8.60
C ASN A 147 1.90 6.21 7.53
N LYS A 148 2.11 7.15 6.62
CA LYS A 148 1.09 7.60 5.69
C LYS A 148 0.77 6.60 4.58
N ILE A 149 -0.50 6.63 4.17
CA ILE A 149 -1.01 6.12 2.90
C ILE A 149 -1.23 7.34 2.03
N ASN A 150 -0.40 7.55 1.00
CA ASN A 150 -0.44 8.75 0.17
C ASN A 150 -1.15 8.45 -1.14
N ILE A 151 -2.11 9.28 -1.52
CA ILE A 151 -2.83 9.15 -2.81
C ILE A 151 -2.86 10.48 -3.55
N HIS A 152 -3.12 10.43 -4.84
CA HIS A 152 -3.40 11.61 -5.64
C HIS A 152 -4.84 12.10 -5.46
N CYS A 153 -5.07 13.42 -5.61
CA CYS A 153 -6.42 13.99 -5.70
C CYS A 153 -7.16 13.48 -6.94
N ASN A 154 -6.45 13.25 -8.04
CA ASN A 154 -6.97 12.83 -9.34
C ASN A 154 -7.82 13.87 -10.07
N GLY A 155 -8.65 13.44 -11.03
CA GLY A 155 -9.34 14.30 -11.98
C GLY A 155 -10.52 15.08 -11.41
N VAL A 156 -10.77 16.24 -11.98
CA VAL A 156 -11.88 17.14 -11.59
C VAL A 156 -13.22 16.77 -12.26
N TYR A 157 -13.22 15.91 -13.27
CA TYR A 157 -14.44 15.46 -13.98
C TYR A 157 -15.34 16.63 -14.44
N GLY A 158 -14.73 17.72 -14.95
CA GLY A 158 -15.42 18.90 -15.45
C GLY A 158 -15.81 19.94 -14.40
N ASP A 159 -15.90 19.58 -13.13
CA ASP A 159 -16.24 20.49 -12.03
C ASP A 159 -15.45 20.16 -10.75
N LYS A 160 -14.55 21.08 -10.36
CA LYS A 160 -13.69 20.95 -9.18
C LYS A 160 -14.48 20.84 -7.88
N ILE A 161 -15.55 21.62 -7.73
CA ILE A 161 -16.33 21.68 -6.47
C ILE A 161 -17.03 20.35 -6.26
N THR A 162 -17.80 19.89 -7.25
CA THR A 162 -18.51 18.60 -7.18
C THR A 162 -17.55 17.41 -7.03
N ALA A 163 -16.34 17.47 -7.62
CA ALA A 163 -15.33 16.43 -7.45
C ALA A 163 -14.80 16.41 -6.00
N MET A 164 -14.59 17.56 -5.38
CA MET A 164 -14.16 17.63 -3.97
C MET A 164 -15.25 17.15 -3.03
N ASP A 165 -16.52 17.49 -3.27
CA ASP A 165 -17.64 16.96 -2.51
C ASP A 165 -17.72 15.43 -2.58
N ARG A 166 -17.49 14.85 -3.76
CA ARG A 166 -17.40 13.38 -3.91
C ARG A 166 -16.22 12.81 -3.13
N PHE A 167 -15.06 13.48 -3.18
CA PHE A 167 -13.89 13.06 -2.38
C PHE A 167 -14.26 13.00 -0.90
N CYS A 168 -14.81 14.08 -0.34
CA CYS A 168 -15.18 14.16 1.08
C CYS A 168 -16.20 13.06 1.46
N LYS A 169 -17.26 12.87 0.66
CA LYS A 169 -18.27 11.83 0.89
C LYS A 169 -17.65 10.41 0.86
N ASN A 170 -16.76 10.15 -0.09
CA ASN A 170 -16.14 8.85 -0.22
C ASN A 170 -15.02 8.60 0.82
N PHE A 171 -14.35 9.66 1.26
CA PHE A 171 -13.42 9.62 2.38
C PHE A 171 -14.09 9.10 3.65
N GLU A 172 -15.33 9.53 3.94
CA GLU A 172 -16.07 9.04 5.11
C GLU A 172 -16.38 7.54 5.07
N ARG A 173 -16.38 6.93 3.90
CA ARG A 173 -16.58 5.48 3.72
C ARG A 173 -15.31 4.65 4.02
N LEU A 174 -14.14 5.30 4.15
CA LEU A 174 -12.90 4.62 4.45
C LEU A 174 -12.86 4.11 5.90
N PRO A 175 -12.20 2.98 6.19
CA PRO A 175 -11.98 2.55 7.57
C PRO A 175 -11.01 3.49 8.30
N ASP A 176 -11.08 3.54 9.62
CA ASP A 176 -10.21 4.38 10.46
C ASP A 176 -8.73 4.07 10.27
N SER A 177 -8.39 2.81 9.98
CA SER A 177 -7.02 2.39 9.65
C SER A 177 -6.42 3.14 8.45
N VAL A 178 -7.29 3.63 7.55
CA VAL A 178 -6.92 4.43 6.38
C VAL A 178 -7.09 5.91 6.67
N LYS A 179 -8.27 6.37 7.15
CA LYS A 179 -8.57 7.79 7.40
C LYS A 179 -7.47 8.50 8.18
N THR A 180 -7.02 7.87 9.26
CA THR A 180 -6.02 8.46 10.16
C THR A 180 -4.61 8.52 9.59
N ARG A 181 -4.34 7.77 8.51
CA ARG A 181 -3.05 7.72 7.82
C ARG A 181 -3.05 8.42 6.47
N LEU A 182 -4.24 8.71 5.93
CA LEU A 182 -4.36 9.22 4.56
C LEU A 182 -3.70 10.60 4.45
N THR A 183 -2.90 10.74 3.41
CA THR A 183 -2.39 12.03 2.93
C THR A 183 -2.69 12.14 1.44
N VAL A 184 -2.87 13.36 0.98
CA VAL A 184 -3.23 13.64 -0.40
C VAL A 184 -2.16 14.52 -1.01
N GLU A 185 -1.76 14.22 -2.24
CA GLU A 185 -0.86 15.08 -3.00
C GLU A 185 -1.57 15.67 -4.21
N ASN A 186 -1.19 16.88 -4.56
CA ASN A 186 -1.68 17.54 -5.74
C ASN A 186 -1.17 16.84 -7.00
N ASP A 187 -1.93 16.98 -8.06
CA ASP A 187 -1.54 16.53 -9.41
C ASP A 187 -0.93 17.69 -10.19
N ASP A 188 -0.06 17.38 -11.15
CA ASP A 188 0.67 18.36 -11.97
C ASP A 188 -0.03 18.72 -13.29
N LYS A 189 -1.27 18.23 -13.51
CA LYS A 189 -2.03 18.45 -14.75
C LYS A 189 -3.22 19.37 -14.51
N ALA A 190 -3.45 20.31 -15.42
CA ALA A 190 -4.57 21.27 -15.37
C ALA A 190 -5.96 20.62 -15.33
N SER A 191 -6.11 19.37 -15.86
CA SER A 191 -7.36 18.59 -15.79
C SER A 191 -7.56 17.87 -14.47
N MET A 192 -6.65 18.01 -13.53
CA MET A 192 -6.62 17.38 -12.22
C MET A 192 -6.53 18.45 -11.13
N TYR A 193 -6.52 18.04 -9.85
CA TYR A 193 -6.26 18.95 -8.75
C TYR A 193 -4.76 19.25 -8.66
N SER A 194 -4.42 20.48 -8.92
CA SER A 194 -3.07 21.04 -8.79
C SER A 194 -3.11 22.24 -7.86
#